data_d8a85f449db47a95b0fbbc00bb6a459f
#
_entry.id   d8a85f449db47a95b0fbbc00bb6a459f
#
_cell.length_a   1.000
_cell.length_b   1.000
_cell.length_c   1.000
_cell.angle_alpha   90.00
_cell.angle_beta   90.00
_cell.angle_gamma   90.00
#
_symmetry.space_group_name_H-M   'P 1'
#
loop_
_entity.id
_entity.type
_entity.pdbx_description
1 polymer ?
#
loop_
_entity_poly.entity_id
_entity_poly.type
_entity_poly.pdbx_seq_one_letter_code
_entity_poly.pdbx_strand_id
1 'polypeptide(L)'
;MQSRRPVILPKLRHTEMNWDDLKVLLALSREGSTRKAASKMGVSNTTVMRRLESLEEHIGGKLFNRTPDGYKPTALADQLLPTAITVEQTLVEAERQVSGKDSELSGRVKLSLPAVPVTHISESVAEFALKYPRIELDISISDEPVDLARREADIAVRGLPKDKRPPKDIVGIKIG
;
A
#
# COMPACT_ATOMS: atom_id res chain seq x y z
N MET A 1 -2.03 -35.29 -33.80
CA MET A 1 -1.15 -35.07 -32.64
C MET A 1 -0.29 -33.85 -32.91
N GLN A 2 -0.73 -32.67 -32.46
CA GLN A 2 0.06 -31.44 -32.63
C GLN A 2 0.98 -31.31 -31.42
N SER A 3 2.29 -31.44 -31.66
CA SER A 3 3.35 -31.19 -30.69
C SER A 3 3.34 -29.72 -30.25
N ARG A 4 2.95 -29.45 -29.00
CA ARG A 4 3.09 -28.14 -28.38
C ARG A 4 4.59 -27.86 -28.19
N ARG A 5 5.12 -26.93 -28.97
CA ARG A 5 6.47 -26.41 -28.76
C ARG A 5 6.54 -25.78 -27.37
N PRO A 6 7.55 -26.05 -26.57
CA PRO A 6 7.73 -25.39 -25.28
C PRO A 6 7.92 -23.88 -25.50
N VAL A 7 7.17 -23.07 -24.78
CA VAL A 7 7.37 -21.61 -24.74
C VAL A 7 8.69 -21.38 -24.00
N ILE A 8 9.74 -21.06 -24.73
CA ILE A 8 11.03 -20.66 -24.14
C ILE A 8 10.87 -19.21 -23.69
N LEU A 9 10.62 -19.00 -22.40
CA LEU A 9 10.68 -17.66 -21.82
C LEU A 9 12.14 -17.18 -21.89
N PRO A 10 12.41 -15.97 -22.37
CA PRO A 10 13.77 -15.43 -22.37
C PRO A 10 14.31 -15.40 -20.94
N LYS A 11 15.58 -15.82 -20.76
CA LYS A 11 16.27 -15.66 -19.48
C LYS A 11 16.30 -14.18 -19.13
N LEU A 12 15.49 -13.79 -18.15
CA LEU A 12 15.50 -12.44 -17.58
C LEU A 12 16.92 -12.16 -17.05
N ARG A 13 17.55 -11.11 -17.54
CA ARG A 13 18.88 -10.69 -17.06
C ARG A 13 18.74 -10.23 -15.62
N HIS A 14 19.72 -10.47 -14.77
CA HIS A 14 19.75 -10.11 -13.35
C HIS A 14 19.68 -8.59 -13.04
N THR A 15 19.40 -7.78 -14.03
CA THR A 15 19.27 -6.30 -13.95
C THR A 15 17.84 -5.81 -14.09
N GLU A 16 16.85 -6.70 -14.01
CA GLU A 16 15.45 -6.28 -14.12
C GLU A 16 14.86 -6.08 -12.72
N MET A 17 14.13 -4.98 -12.55
CA MET A 17 13.37 -4.68 -11.33
C MET A 17 12.39 -5.82 -11.06
N ASN A 18 12.42 -6.37 -9.87
CA ASN A 18 11.53 -7.45 -9.47
C ASN A 18 10.59 -7.02 -8.33
N TRP A 19 9.57 -7.85 -8.10
CA TRP A 19 8.59 -7.59 -7.06
C TRP A 19 9.20 -7.49 -5.65
N ASP A 20 10.21 -8.29 -5.35
CA ASP A 20 10.85 -8.28 -4.04
C ASP A 20 11.59 -6.96 -3.75
N ASP A 21 12.08 -6.29 -4.79
CA ASP A 21 12.70 -4.98 -4.67
C ASP A 21 11.64 -3.89 -4.42
N LEU A 22 10.49 -3.98 -5.11
CA LEU A 22 9.35 -3.08 -4.85
C LEU A 22 8.77 -3.27 -3.43
N LYS A 23 8.76 -4.49 -2.89
CA LYS A 23 8.38 -4.73 -1.49
C LYS A 23 9.26 -3.96 -0.51
N VAL A 24 10.56 -3.86 -0.78
CA VAL A 24 11.48 -3.09 0.07
C VAL A 24 11.14 -1.60 0.03
N LEU A 25 10.87 -1.05 -1.16
CA LEU A 25 10.42 0.33 -1.31
C LEU A 25 9.17 0.61 -0.47
N LEU A 26 8.14 -0.25 -0.59
CA LEU A 26 6.89 -0.13 0.16
C LEU A 26 7.10 -0.25 1.67
N ALA A 27 7.83 -1.28 2.11
CA ALA A 27 8.08 -1.51 3.53
C ALA A 27 8.86 -0.36 4.16
N LEU A 28 9.90 0.14 3.48
CA LEU A 28 10.74 1.22 4.01
C LEU A 28 10.01 2.56 4.01
N SER A 29 9.17 2.83 3.02
CA SER A 29 8.31 4.02 2.98
C SER A 29 7.30 4.06 4.13
N ARG A 30 6.74 2.90 4.50
CA ARG A 30 5.75 2.77 5.58
C ARG A 30 6.38 2.82 6.97
N GLU A 31 7.52 2.16 7.12
CA GLU A 31 8.14 1.95 8.43
C GLU A 31 9.19 3.01 8.79
N GLY A 32 9.73 3.73 7.79
CA GLY A 32 10.78 4.74 7.98
C GLY A 32 12.11 4.18 8.50
N SER A 33 12.24 2.87 8.68
CA SER A 33 13.40 2.22 9.29
C SER A 33 13.66 0.86 8.65
N THR A 34 14.93 0.62 8.27
CA THR A 34 15.34 -0.67 7.67
C THR A 34 15.15 -1.85 8.63
N ARG A 35 15.31 -1.63 9.94
CA ARG A 35 15.09 -2.67 10.96
C ARG A 35 13.60 -3.04 11.05
N LYS A 36 12.71 -2.04 11.09
CA LYS A 36 11.25 -2.28 11.13
C LYS A 36 10.78 -2.92 9.82
N ALA A 37 11.24 -2.41 8.67
CA ALA A 37 10.94 -2.99 7.36
C ALA A 37 11.39 -4.46 7.28
N ALA A 38 12.61 -4.78 7.74
CA ALA A 38 13.14 -6.14 7.79
C ALA A 38 12.26 -7.07 8.65
N SER A 39 11.89 -6.62 9.84
CA SER A 39 10.97 -7.35 10.72
C SER A 39 9.62 -7.61 10.05
N LYS A 40 9.04 -6.59 9.40
CA LYS A 40 7.75 -6.68 8.72
C LYS A 40 7.78 -7.64 7.52
N MET A 41 8.92 -7.69 6.82
CA MET A 41 9.12 -8.56 5.66
C MET A 41 9.60 -9.97 6.02
N GLY A 42 9.93 -10.25 7.28
CA GLY A 42 10.49 -11.53 7.70
C GLY A 42 11.89 -11.81 7.15
N VAL A 43 12.70 -10.77 6.90
CA VAL A 43 14.06 -10.89 6.35
C VAL A 43 15.09 -10.19 7.24
N SER A 44 16.39 -10.35 6.93
CA SER A 44 17.45 -9.63 7.63
C SER A 44 17.54 -8.17 7.18
N ASN A 45 18.05 -7.29 8.06
CA ASN A 45 18.33 -5.90 7.71
C ASN A 45 19.31 -5.79 6.51
N THR A 46 20.30 -6.67 6.43
CA THR A 46 21.25 -6.73 5.31
C THR A 46 20.54 -7.05 4.00
N THR A 47 19.53 -7.92 4.03
CA THR A 47 18.71 -8.24 2.85
C THR A 47 17.93 -7.03 2.37
N VAL A 48 17.33 -6.27 3.29
CA VAL A 48 16.61 -5.02 2.95
C VAL A 48 17.57 -4.02 2.30
N MET A 49 18.75 -3.79 2.90
CA MET A 49 19.74 -2.86 2.36
C MET A 49 20.22 -3.26 0.96
N ARG A 50 20.60 -4.53 0.78
CA ARG A 50 21.07 -5.04 -0.51
C ARG A 50 20.01 -4.91 -1.62
N ARG A 51 18.74 -5.20 -1.30
CA ARG A 51 17.64 -5.05 -2.27
C ARG A 51 17.34 -3.60 -2.59
N LEU A 52 17.43 -2.71 -1.58
CA LEU A 52 17.29 -1.27 -1.82
C LEU A 52 18.39 -0.75 -2.74
N GLU A 53 19.65 -1.13 -2.48
CA GLU A 53 20.79 -0.76 -3.33
C GLU A 53 20.60 -1.26 -4.77
N SER A 54 20.18 -2.52 -4.94
CA SER A 54 19.90 -3.09 -6.26
C SER A 54 18.79 -2.32 -7.01
N LEU A 55 17.73 -1.94 -6.32
CA LEU A 55 16.65 -1.14 -6.91
C LEU A 55 17.12 0.26 -7.29
N GLU A 56 17.88 0.93 -6.42
CA GLU A 56 18.46 2.25 -6.67
C GLU A 56 19.43 2.24 -7.86
N GLU A 57 20.26 1.19 -7.98
CA GLU A 57 21.15 0.99 -9.14
C GLU A 57 20.34 0.80 -10.43
N HIS A 58 19.28 0.00 -10.39
CA HIS A 58 18.44 -0.24 -11.54
C HIS A 58 17.75 1.05 -12.02
N ILE A 59 17.25 1.87 -11.09
CA ILE A 59 16.55 3.12 -11.39
C ILE A 59 17.52 4.26 -11.70
N GLY A 60 18.78 4.14 -11.30
CA GLY A 60 19.81 5.15 -11.50
C GLY A 60 19.71 6.34 -10.53
N GLY A 61 19.15 6.13 -9.35
CA GLY A 61 19.03 7.21 -8.36
C GLY A 61 18.63 6.72 -6.96
N LYS A 62 18.86 7.57 -5.97
CA LYS A 62 18.50 7.29 -4.58
C LYS A 62 17.01 7.42 -4.36
N LEU A 63 16.41 6.39 -3.74
CA LEU A 63 14.99 6.35 -3.38
C LEU A 63 14.75 6.87 -1.96
N PHE A 64 15.75 6.77 -1.09
CA PHE A 64 15.62 7.27 0.28
C PHE A 64 16.83 8.10 0.69
N ASN A 65 16.55 9.15 1.46
CA ASN A 65 17.54 9.91 2.20
C ASN A 65 17.61 9.37 3.63
N ARG A 66 18.83 9.08 4.09
CA ARG A 66 19.06 8.73 5.48
C ARG A 66 19.14 10.00 6.32
N THR A 67 18.26 10.11 7.32
CA THR A 67 18.20 11.24 8.25
C THR A 67 18.38 10.72 9.69
N PRO A 68 18.62 11.59 10.70
CA PRO A 68 18.64 11.19 12.10
C PRO A 68 17.34 10.49 12.54
N ASP A 69 16.20 10.86 11.96
CA ASP A 69 14.88 10.30 12.26
C ASP A 69 14.57 9.02 11.47
N GLY A 70 15.48 8.56 10.60
CA GLY A 70 15.31 7.36 9.78
C GLY A 70 15.43 7.62 8.28
N TYR A 71 14.68 6.86 7.50
CA TYR A 71 14.68 6.92 6.03
C TYR A 71 13.48 7.72 5.54
N LYS A 72 13.74 8.79 4.78
CA LYS A 72 12.71 9.62 4.14
C LYS A 72 12.72 9.41 2.63
N PRO A 73 11.58 9.17 1.99
CA PRO A 73 11.51 9.01 0.54
C PRO A 73 12.01 10.27 -0.18
N THR A 74 12.61 10.07 -1.35
CA THR A 74 12.98 11.13 -2.30
C THR A 74 11.82 11.37 -3.28
N ALA A 75 11.88 12.44 -4.06
CA ALA A 75 10.93 12.68 -5.14
C ALA A 75 10.86 11.51 -6.14
N LEU A 76 11.97 10.79 -6.35
CA LEU A 76 12.02 9.60 -7.20
C LEU A 76 11.25 8.42 -6.58
N ALA A 77 11.36 8.22 -5.27
CA ALA A 77 10.55 7.24 -4.56
C ALA A 77 9.06 7.60 -4.61
N ASP A 78 8.71 8.87 -4.40
CA ASP A 78 7.33 9.34 -4.45
C ASP A 78 6.69 9.10 -5.85
N GLN A 79 7.47 9.18 -6.93
CA GLN A 79 7.00 8.83 -8.28
C GLN A 79 6.79 7.33 -8.47
N LEU A 80 7.61 6.48 -7.86
CA LEU A 80 7.53 5.02 -8.02
C LEU A 80 6.49 4.37 -7.08
N LEU A 81 6.25 4.95 -5.92
CA LEU A 81 5.36 4.42 -4.90
C LEU A 81 3.95 4.08 -5.40
N PRO A 82 3.25 4.93 -6.18
CA PRO A 82 1.92 4.58 -6.69
C PRO A 82 1.93 3.30 -7.54
N THR A 83 2.94 3.13 -8.40
CA THR A 83 3.08 1.91 -9.21
C THR A 83 3.34 0.69 -8.34
N ALA A 84 4.23 0.80 -7.35
CA ALA A 84 4.52 -0.30 -6.43
C ALA A 84 3.27 -0.73 -5.64
N ILE A 85 2.44 0.21 -5.21
CA ILE A 85 1.16 -0.04 -4.54
C ILE A 85 0.20 -0.78 -5.47
N THR A 86 0.08 -0.35 -6.73
CA THR A 86 -0.78 -1.01 -7.72
C THR A 86 -0.36 -2.45 -7.98
N VAL A 87 0.95 -2.71 -8.09
CA VAL A 87 1.48 -4.07 -8.25
C VAL A 87 1.15 -4.94 -7.03
N GLU A 88 1.34 -4.41 -5.81
CA GLU A 88 0.97 -5.11 -4.58
C GLU A 88 -0.51 -5.51 -4.57
N GLN A 89 -1.39 -4.59 -4.93
CA GLN A 89 -2.84 -4.83 -4.98
C GLN A 89 -3.21 -5.88 -6.02
N THR A 90 -2.59 -5.80 -7.21
CA THR A 90 -2.83 -6.77 -8.29
C THR A 90 -2.41 -8.19 -7.89
N LEU A 91 -1.29 -8.34 -7.18
CA LEU A 91 -0.84 -9.63 -6.69
C LEU A 91 -1.77 -10.19 -5.61
N VAL A 92 -2.21 -9.37 -4.67
CA VAL A 92 -3.17 -9.78 -3.64
C VAL A 92 -4.49 -10.23 -4.27
N GLU A 93 -4.97 -9.53 -5.29
CA GLU A 93 -6.19 -9.91 -6.00
C GLU A 93 -6.02 -11.22 -6.78
N ALA A 94 -4.88 -11.41 -7.45
CA ALA A 94 -4.56 -12.65 -8.14
C ALA A 94 -4.50 -13.87 -7.17
N GLU A 95 -3.90 -13.67 -6.00
CA GLU A 95 -3.86 -14.70 -4.95
C GLU A 95 -5.27 -15.07 -4.45
N ARG A 96 -6.16 -14.08 -4.31
CA ARG A 96 -7.58 -14.33 -3.96
C ARG A 96 -8.28 -15.16 -5.02
N GLN A 97 -8.13 -14.80 -6.29
CA GLN A 97 -8.77 -15.50 -7.39
C GLN A 97 -8.32 -16.96 -7.51
N VAL A 98 -7.01 -17.21 -7.35
CA VAL A 98 -6.44 -18.57 -7.45
C VAL A 98 -6.78 -19.42 -6.22
N SER A 99 -6.87 -18.82 -5.05
CA SER A 99 -7.13 -19.55 -3.81
C SER A 99 -8.51 -20.21 -3.73
N GLY A 100 -9.42 -19.89 -4.67
CA GLY A 100 -10.77 -20.48 -4.72
C GLY A 100 -11.58 -20.34 -3.43
N LYS A 101 -11.01 -19.64 -2.47
CA LYS A 101 -11.70 -19.28 -1.26
C LYS A 101 -12.63 -18.14 -1.62
N ASP A 102 -13.94 -18.39 -1.53
CA ASP A 102 -14.89 -17.40 -1.04
C ASP A 102 -14.33 -16.95 0.32
N SER A 103 -13.27 -16.15 0.27
CA SER A 103 -12.59 -15.71 1.47
C SER A 103 -13.53 -14.69 2.09
N GLU A 104 -14.20 -15.11 3.14
CA GLU A 104 -14.85 -14.18 4.03
C GLU A 104 -13.90 -12.99 4.18
N LEU A 105 -14.43 -11.81 3.84
CA LEU A 105 -13.66 -10.57 3.86
C LEU A 105 -12.91 -10.45 5.17
N SER A 106 -11.60 -10.30 5.14
CA SER A 106 -10.76 -10.22 6.32
C SER A 106 -9.58 -9.28 6.09
N GLY A 107 -9.05 -8.71 7.16
CA GLY A 107 -7.92 -7.81 7.12
C GLY A 107 -8.18 -6.53 7.91
N ARG A 108 -7.26 -5.58 7.85
CA ARG A 108 -7.34 -4.29 8.54
C ARG A 108 -7.68 -3.18 7.55
N VAL A 109 -8.64 -2.34 7.90
CA VAL A 109 -9.06 -1.15 7.14
C VAL A 109 -8.88 0.07 8.02
N LYS A 110 -8.07 1.02 7.57
CA LYS A 110 -7.88 2.32 8.24
C LYS A 110 -8.87 3.33 7.67
N LEU A 111 -9.77 3.80 8.51
CA LEU A 111 -10.80 4.76 8.18
C LEU A 111 -10.54 6.08 8.91
N SER A 112 -10.38 7.18 8.16
CA SER A 112 -10.25 8.51 8.72
C SER A 112 -11.55 9.29 8.55
N LEU A 113 -12.13 9.70 9.68
CA LEU A 113 -13.40 10.40 9.77
C LEU A 113 -13.20 11.83 10.27
N PRO A 114 -14.04 12.80 9.86
CA PRO A 114 -14.03 14.14 10.44
C PRO A 114 -14.57 14.10 11.87
N ALA A 115 -14.30 15.15 12.64
CA ALA A 115 -14.82 15.33 13.99
C ALA A 115 -16.32 15.68 13.99
N VAL A 116 -17.14 14.80 13.45
CA VAL A 116 -18.60 14.86 13.53
C VAL A 116 -19.11 14.09 14.75
N PRO A 117 -20.34 14.36 15.26
CA PRO A 117 -20.90 13.57 16.35
C PRO A 117 -20.85 12.08 16.01
N VAL A 118 -20.09 11.33 16.78
CA VAL A 118 -19.84 9.88 16.60
C VAL A 118 -21.15 9.08 16.57
N THR A 119 -22.22 9.61 17.20
CA THR A 119 -23.57 9.05 17.24
C THR A 119 -24.17 8.75 15.86
N HIS A 120 -23.78 9.50 14.81
CA HIS A 120 -24.31 9.30 13.45
C HIS A 120 -23.62 8.16 12.68
N ILE A 121 -22.47 7.72 13.15
CA ILE A 121 -21.63 6.73 12.43
C ILE A 121 -21.52 5.43 13.22
N SER A 122 -21.69 5.48 14.54
CA SER A 122 -21.48 4.35 15.44
C SER A 122 -22.36 3.15 15.11
N GLU A 123 -23.62 3.37 14.75
CA GLU A 123 -24.56 2.30 14.40
C GLU A 123 -24.12 1.58 13.12
N SER A 124 -23.80 2.33 12.05
CA SER A 124 -23.34 1.76 10.79
C SER A 124 -21.98 1.03 10.93
N VAL A 125 -21.09 1.55 11.77
CA VAL A 125 -19.81 0.89 12.08
C VAL A 125 -20.05 -0.42 12.86
N ALA A 126 -20.97 -0.41 13.83
CA ALA A 126 -21.31 -1.60 14.59
C ALA A 126 -21.96 -2.68 13.71
N GLU A 127 -22.91 -2.30 12.85
CA GLU A 127 -23.51 -3.22 11.88
C GLU A 127 -22.47 -3.82 10.94
N PHE A 128 -21.54 -2.99 10.42
CA PHE A 128 -20.46 -3.47 9.57
C PHE A 128 -19.55 -4.45 10.30
N ALA A 129 -19.15 -4.16 11.54
CA ALA A 129 -18.29 -5.03 12.34
C ALA A 129 -18.96 -6.38 12.66
N LEU A 130 -20.27 -6.38 12.93
CA LEU A 130 -21.05 -7.61 13.11
C LEU A 130 -21.16 -8.43 11.83
N LYS A 131 -21.32 -7.76 10.69
CA LYS A 131 -21.46 -8.43 9.38
C LYS A 131 -20.14 -9.02 8.88
N TYR A 132 -19.02 -8.37 9.22
CA TYR A 132 -17.68 -8.75 8.75
C TYR A 132 -16.69 -8.91 9.92
N PRO A 133 -16.88 -9.90 10.79
CA PRO A 133 -16.14 -10.03 12.06
C PRO A 133 -14.63 -10.27 11.89
N ARG A 134 -14.17 -10.59 10.67
CA ARG A 134 -12.74 -10.75 10.38
C ARG A 134 -12.09 -9.50 9.77
N ILE A 135 -12.84 -8.39 9.66
CA ILE A 135 -12.29 -7.09 9.28
C ILE A 135 -12.02 -6.29 10.56
N GLU A 136 -10.76 -5.95 10.79
CA GLU A 136 -10.35 -5.02 11.84
C GLU A 136 -10.49 -3.58 11.31
N LEU A 137 -11.37 -2.78 11.91
CA LEU A 137 -11.49 -1.36 11.60
C LEU A 137 -10.60 -0.55 12.53
N ASP A 138 -9.64 0.18 11.94
CA ASP A 138 -8.82 1.18 12.62
C ASP A 138 -9.37 2.57 12.29
N ILE A 139 -10.11 3.16 13.23
CA ILE A 139 -10.83 4.42 12.99
C ILE A 139 -10.09 5.56 13.67
N SER A 140 -9.63 6.52 12.90
CA SER A 140 -9.10 7.79 13.37
C SER A 140 -10.11 8.91 13.17
N ILE A 141 -10.29 9.74 14.19
CA ILE A 141 -11.18 10.92 14.12
C ILE A 141 -10.30 12.16 14.12
N SER A 142 -10.26 12.87 13.00
CA SER A 142 -9.47 14.08 12.84
C SER A 142 -9.95 14.87 11.63
N ASP A 143 -9.94 16.20 11.73
CA ASP A 143 -10.21 17.10 10.60
C ASP A 143 -8.95 17.40 9.78
N GLU A 144 -7.78 16.93 10.22
CA GLU A 144 -6.55 17.11 9.48
C GLU A 144 -6.53 16.27 8.19
N PRO A 145 -5.94 16.80 7.12
CA PRO A 145 -5.75 16.05 5.89
C PRO A 145 -4.90 14.79 6.14
N VAL A 146 -5.30 13.68 5.55
CA VAL A 146 -4.53 12.41 5.57
C VAL A 146 -4.03 12.11 4.18
N ASP A 147 -2.83 11.57 4.08
CA ASP A 147 -2.23 11.16 2.80
C ASP A 147 -2.62 9.71 2.48
N LEU A 148 -3.63 9.55 1.60
CA LEU A 148 -4.08 8.24 1.15
C LEU A 148 -3.04 7.54 0.29
N ALA A 149 -2.20 8.29 -0.46
CA ALA A 149 -1.14 7.70 -1.27
C ALA A 149 -0.04 7.06 -0.39
N ARG A 150 0.21 7.63 0.79
CA ARG A 150 1.11 7.06 1.80
C ARG A 150 0.46 6.02 2.71
N ARG A 151 -0.81 5.71 2.48
CA ARG A 151 -1.59 4.78 3.32
C ARG A 151 -1.67 5.17 4.81
N GLU A 152 -1.72 6.46 5.08
CA GLU A 152 -2.06 6.94 6.41
C GLU A 152 -3.49 6.51 6.77
N ALA A 153 -4.38 6.50 5.76
CA ALA A 153 -5.68 5.82 5.81
C ALA A 153 -5.95 5.11 4.47
N ASP A 154 -6.82 4.10 4.47
CA ASP A 154 -7.31 3.44 3.26
C ASP A 154 -8.53 4.18 2.71
N ILE A 155 -9.35 4.72 3.61
CA ILE A 155 -10.55 5.50 3.30
C ILE A 155 -10.54 6.76 4.16
N ALA A 156 -10.83 7.90 3.55
CA ALA A 156 -11.05 9.15 4.28
C ALA A 156 -12.41 9.75 3.91
N VAL A 157 -13.23 10.03 4.91
CA VAL A 157 -14.47 10.80 4.75
C VAL A 157 -14.16 12.26 5.09
N ARG A 158 -14.51 13.17 4.20
CA ARG A 158 -14.28 14.61 4.40
C ARG A 158 -15.42 15.43 3.82
N GLY A 159 -15.77 16.49 4.51
CA GLY A 159 -16.61 17.54 3.96
C GLY A 159 -15.79 18.38 2.97
N LEU A 160 -16.21 18.41 1.71
CA LEU A 160 -15.59 19.28 0.70
C LEU A 160 -16.54 20.41 0.35
N PRO A 161 -16.04 21.66 0.20
CA PRO A 161 -16.81 22.74 -0.41
C PRO A 161 -17.32 22.34 -1.80
N LYS A 162 -18.50 22.85 -2.20
CA LYS A 162 -19.18 22.46 -3.46
C LYS A 162 -18.34 22.68 -4.73
N ASP A 163 -17.38 23.58 -4.66
CA ASP A 163 -16.48 24.00 -5.75
C ASP A 163 -15.13 23.27 -5.73
N LYS A 164 -14.83 22.52 -4.66
CA LYS A 164 -13.60 21.74 -4.57
C LYS A 164 -13.80 20.30 -5.02
N ARG A 165 -12.86 19.83 -5.86
CA ARG A 165 -12.75 18.42 -6.25
C ARG A 165 -11.68 17.73 -5.41
N PRO A 166 -11.81 16.40 -5.18
CA PRO A 166 -10.72 15.65 -4.58
C PRO A 166 -9.44 15.73 -5.45
N PRO A 167 -8.26 15.50 -4.88
CA PRO A 167 -7.01 15.41 -5.63
C PRO A 167 -7.11 14.43 -6.79
N LYS A 168 -6.36 14.66 -7.88
CA LYS A 168 -6.48 13.89 -9.14
C LYS A 168 -6.18 12.39 -8.97
N ASP A 169 -5.39 12.06 -7.95
CA ASP A 169 -4.93 10.68 -7.69
C ASP A 169 -5.82 9.95 -6.67
N ILE A 170 -6.96 10.52 -6.30
CA ILE A 170 -7.90 9.96 -5.33
C ILE A 170 -9.26 9.78 -5.98
N VAL A 171 -9.82 8.58 -5.85
CA VAL A 171 -11.21 8.31 -6.24
C VAL A 171 -12.13 8.81 -5.14
N GLY A 172 -12.93 9.82 -5.45
CA GLY A 172 -13.93 10.37 -4.53
C GLY A 172 -15.34 9.95 -4.90
N ILE A 173 -16.10 9.46 -3.90
CA ILE A 173 -17.53 9.14 -4.03
C ILE A 173 -18.30 10.09 -3.13
N LYS A 174 -19.30 10.76 -3.70
CA LYS A 174 -20.19 11.63 -2.94
C LYS A 174 -21.20 10.77 -2.19
N ILE A 175 -21.28 10.93 -0.86
CA ILE A 175 -22.16 10.16 0.03
C ILE A 175 -23.26 11.00 0.69
N GLY A 176 -23.32 12.30 0.43
CA GLY A 176 -24.36 13.20 0.97
C GLY A 176 -24.42 14.55 0.24
#